data_a7b542e1b4f8a367a67c34a5ed89841a
#
_entry.id   a7b542e1b4f8a367a67c34a5ed89841a
#
_cell.length_a   1.000
_cell.length_b   1.000
_cell.length_c   1.000
_cell.angle_alpha   90.00
_cell.angle_beta   90.00
_cell.angle_gamma   90.00
#
_symmetry.space_group_name_H-M   'P 1'
#
loop_
_entity.id
_entity.type
_entity.pdbx_description
1 polymer ?
#
loop_
_entity_poly.entity_id
_entity_poly.type
_entity_poly.pdbx_seq_one_letter_code
_entity_poly.pdbx_strand_id
1 'polypeptide(L)'
;MRIRKLFAAAAMVSALAFVIAAGGGDDSTSSDGSSGSLSGEIAGAGASSQEAAQEAWIAGIQNDNADVTIAYDPVGSGGGREQFIAGGTDYGGTDSAFEGSELNGAKKRCQPGELVQIPVYISAIAVVYNLPEVQDLQLSPETVAGIFDQKITNWNDPAIAADNPDADLPDKAITPVNRSDDSGTTANFTDWMEQTAPNAWTHPADDTWPVKGGEAANGTSGVIDAVRNGDGTIGYADESQAGDLGVAKIKVGDTYVAPSSEGASAVVDESKEDTSGGQYVFSYDINRTTTSPDSYPLVLVSYEMACTTYDDAASGEIVKALLSYIISPEGQDAAASNSGSAPISDQLREQIQPAVDAIG
;
A
#
# COMPACT_ATOMS: atom_id res chain seq x y z
N MET A 1 57.14 -13.03 -25.27
CA MET A 1 58.09 -13.67 -24.34
C MET A 1 57.32 -14.47 -23.32
N ARG A 2 57.54 -15.77 -23.38
CA ARG A 2 56.91 -16.87 -22.62
C ARG A 2 57.10 -16.67 -21.09
N ILE A 3 56.11 -17.13 -20.24
CA ILE A 3 56.32 -18.28 -19.33
C ILE A 3 54.94 -18.66 -18.75
N ARG A 4 54.57 -19.90 -19.04
CA ARG A 4 53.55 -20.71 -18.39
C ARG A 4 54.09 -21.23 -17.05
N LYS A 5 53.29 -21.32 -15.99
CA LYS A 5 53.47 -22.37 -14.96
C LYS A 5 52.12 -22.92 -14.56
N LEU A 6 51.92 -24.18 -14.92
CA LEU A 6 50.99 -25.12 -14.31
C LEU A 6 51.43 -25.46 -12.88
N PHE A 7 50.48 -25.68 -11.98
CA PHE A 7 50.62 -26.62 -10.86
C PHE A 7 49.33 -27.46 -10.70
N ALA A 8 49.60 -28.73 -10.51
CA ALA A 8 48.67 -29.83 -10.58
C ALA A 8 48.07 -30.20 -9.20
N ALA A 9 46.99 -30.93 -9.31
CA ALA A 9 46.12 -31.62 -8.36
C ALA A 9 46.81 -32.29 -7.12
N ALA A 10 46.03 -32.36 -6.03
CA ALA A 10 46.10 -33.48 -5.07
C ALA A 10 44.71 -33.76 -4.51
N ALA A 11 44.14 -34.88 -4.92
CA ALA A 11 42.93 -35.49 -4.35
C ALA A 11 43.33 -36.22 -3.05
N MET A 12 42.54 -36.00 -1.97
CA MET A 12 42.57 -36.91 -0.80
C MET A 12 41.16 -37.48 -0.61
N VAL A 13 41.05 -38.77 -0.89
CA VAL A 13 39.95 -39.64 -0.54
C VAL A 13 40.15 -40.06 0.92
N SER A 14 39.18 -39.82 1.80
CA SER A 14 39.12 -40.42 3.12
C SER A 14 37.81 -41.18 3.23
N ALA A 15 37.94 -42.52 3.15
CA ALA A 15 36.88 -43.47 3.46
C ALA A 15 36.72 -43.60 4.99
N LEU A 16 35.51 -43.44 5.51
CA LEU A 16 35.17 -43.84 6.88
C LEU A 16 34.07 -44.90 6.86
N ALA A 17 34.35 -45.91 7.60
CA ALA A 17 33.61 -47.21 7.64
C ALA A 17 32.29 -47.10 8.41
N PHE A 18 31.26 -47.76 7.89
CA PHE A 18 30.01 -48.09 8.59
C PHE A 18 30.22 -49.04 9.75
N VAL A 19 29.70 -48.69 10.91
CA VAL A 19 29.42 -49.67 12.00
C VAL A 19 27.90 -49.78 12.13
N ILE A 20 27.39 -50.94 11.76
CA ILE A 20 26.00 -51.34 12.02
C ILE A 20 25.94 -51.90 13.45
N ALA A 21 25.17 -51.27 14.33
CA ALA A 21 24.72 -51.87 15.57
C ALA A 21 23.21 -52.03 15.52
N ALA A 22 22.74 -53.25 15.41
CA ALA A 22 21.34 -53.61 15.56
C ALA A 22 20.99 -53.68 17.06
N GLY A 23 19.91 -52.99 17.45
CA GLY A 23 19.31 -53.10 18.77
C GLY A 23 17.87 -52.60 18.69
N GLY A 24 16.92 -53.54 18.86
CA GLY A 24 15.49 -53.30 18.65
C GLY A 24 14.77 -52.68 19.84
N GLY A 25 13.58 -52.18 19.51
CA GLY A 25 12.41 -52.02 20.41
C GLY A 25 12.21 -50.67 21.01
N ASP A 26 11.30 -49.84 20.52
CA ASP A 26 9.99 -49.61 21.14
C ASP A 26 9.20 -48.56 20.31
N ASP A 27 7.96 -48.89 20.04
CA ASP A 27 6.99 -48.03 19.38
C ASP A 27 6.73 -46.78 20.23
N SER A 28 7.19 -45.64 19.73
CA SER A 28 6.66 -44.32 20.08
C SER A 28 6.42 -43.58 18.78
N THR A 29 5.22 -43.68 18.25
CA THR A 29 4.73 -42.77 17.19
C THR A 29 4.70 -41.34 17.71
N SER A 30 5.82 -40.69 17.64
CA SER A 30 5.90 -39.24 17.57
C SER A 30 5.52 -38.90 16.13
N SER A 31 4.31 -38.43 15.93
CA SER A 31 3.97 -37.64 14.74
C SER A 31 4.76 -36.34 14.80
N ASP A 32 6.03 -36.40 14.38
CA ASP A 32 6.73 -35.22 13.91
C ASP A 32 5.96 -34.76 12.66
N GLY A 33 5.12 -33.76 12.84
CA GLY A 33 4.67 -32.92 11.74
C GLY A 33 5.92 -32.32 11.12
N SER A 34 6.37 -32.91 10.03
CA SER A 34 7.33 -32.32 9.13
C SER A 34 6.66 -31.01 8.63
N SER A 35 6.94 -29.89 9.29
CA SER A 35 6.76 -28.59 8.69
C SER A 35 7.74 -28.57 7.52
N GLY A 36 7.26 -28.91 6.32
CA GLY A 36 8.00 -28.73 5.07
C GLY A 36 8.44 -27.27 5.03
N SER A 37 9.72 -27.01 4.79
CA SER A 37 10.20 -25.66 4.55
C SER A 37 9.44 -25.12 3.35
N LEU A 38 8.85 -23.92 3.47
CA LEU A 38 8.25 -23.22 2.35
C LEU A 38 9.30 -23.05 1.25
N SER A 39 8.93 -23.32 0.00
CA SER A 39 9.80 -23.14 -1.15
C SER A 39 8.98 -22.90 -2.42
N GLY A 40 9.44 -22.02 -3.29
CA GLY A 40 8.78 -21.68 -4.54
C GLY A 40 8.83 -20.18 -4.84
N GLU A 41 8.05 -19.77 -5.81
CA GLU A 41 8.02 -18.40 -6.30
C GLU A 41 6.58 -17.95 -6.47
N ILE A 42 6.26 -16.73 -6.00
CA ILE A 42 4.98 -16.05 -6.24
C ILE A 42 5.23 -14.62 -6.71
N ALA A 43 4.27 -14.10 -7.48
CA ALA A 43 4.28 -12.72 -7.96
C ALA A 43 3.01 -11.99 -7.54
N GLY A 44 3.18 -10.76 -7.07
CA GLY A 44 2.12 -9.80 -6.80
C GLY A 44 2.31 -8.52 -7.59
N ALA A 45 1.23 -7.74 -7.73
CA ALA A 45 1.29 -6.41 -8.31
C ALA A 45 0.17 -5.53 -7.74
N GLY A 46 0.37 -4.20 -7.77
CA GLY A 46 -0.71 -3.31 -7.37
C GLY A 46 -0.28 -1.95 -6.83
N ALA A 47 -0.91 -1.54 -5.75
CA ALA A 47 -0.79 -0.22 -5.15
C ALA A 47 0.67 0.19 -4.89
N SER A 48 1.09 1.30 -5.47
CA SER A 48 2.44 1.86 -5.26
C SER A 48 2.58 2.60 -3.92
N SER A 49 1.48 2.88 -3.25
CA SER A 49 1.44 3.35 -1.86
C SER A 49 1.98 2.31 -0.89
N GLN A 50 1.73 1.02 -1.16
CA GLN A 50 2.22 -0.10 -0.34
C GLN A 50 3.69 -0.46 -0.59
N GLU A 51 4.38 0.11 -1.60
CA GLU A 51 5.71 -0.35 -2.04
C GLU A 51 6.68 -0.56 -0.87
N ALA A 52 6.81 0.43 0.01
CA ALA A 52 7.71 0.35 1.17
C ALA A 52 7.28 -0.72 2.20
N ALA A 53 5.98 -0.92 2.41
CA ALA A 53 5.45 -1.96 3.29
C ALA A 53 5.66 -3.36 2.67
N GLN A 54 5.42 -3.51 1.37
CA GLN A 54 5.66 -4.76 0.63
C GLN A 54 7.12 -5.18 0.70
N GLU A 55 8.06 -4.25 0.54
CA GLU A 55 9.50 -4.55 0.71
C GLU A 55 9.81 -5.10 2.11
N ALA A 56 9.24 -4.50 3.16
CA ALA A 56 9.44 -4.96 4.54
C ALA A 56 8.82 -6.35 4.77
N TRP A 57 7.59 -6.58 4.29
CA TRP A 57 6.90 -7.87 4.44
C TRP A 57 7.61 -9.00 3.69
N ILE A 58 8.00 -8.75 2.44
CA ILE A 58 8.74 -9.70 1.61
C ILE A 58 10.08 -10.05 2.27
N ALA A 59 10.81 -9.05 2.73
CA ALA A 59 12.08 -9.28 3.44
C ALA A 59 11.88 -10.12 4.71
N GLY A 60 10.82 -9.85 5.49
CA GLY A 60 10.48 -10.62 6.69
C GLY A 60 10.26 -12.10 6.39
N ILE A 61 9.40 -12.42 5.41
CA ILE A 61 9.14 -13.81 5.01
C ILE A 61 10.38 -14.50 4.45
N GLN A 62 11.14 -13.84 3.57
CA GLN A 62 12.31 -14.46 2.92
C GLN A 62 13.49 -14.65 3.88
N ASN A 63 13.59 -13.89 4.97
CA ASN A 63 14.60 -14.11 6.01
C ASN A 63 14.42 -15.46 6.70
N ASP A 64 13.19 -15.88 6.91
CA ASP A 64 12.86 -17.14 7.57
C ASP A 64 12.72 -18.32 6.57
N ASN A 65 12.55 -18.01 5.27
CA ASN A 65 12.30 -18.99 4.21
C ASN A 65 13.20 -18.71 3.00
N ALA A 66 14.46 -19.12 3.08
CA ALA A 66 15.48 -18.83 2.07
C ALA A 66 15.20 -19.43 0.67
N ASP A 67 14.33 -20.44 0.59
CA ASP A 67 13.93 -21.10 -0.65
C ASP A 67 12.63 -20.50 -1.26
N VAL A 68 12.12 -19.38 -0.69
CA VAL A 68 10.95 -18.63 -1.17
C VAL A 68 11.40 -17.37 -1.90
N THR A 69 10.84 -17.14 -3.07
CA THR A 69 10.99 -15.88 -3.83
C THR A 69 9.63 -15.22 -3.97
N ILE A 70 9.51 -13.97 -3.51
CA ILE A 70 8.31 -13.16 -3.65
C ILE A 70 8.67 -11.88 -4.38
N ALA A 71 7.93 -11.57 -5.45
CA ALA A 71 8.05 -10.33 -6.21
C ALA A 71 6.78 -9.49 -6.06
N TYR A 72 6.92 -8.17 -6.01
CA TYR A 72 5.82 -7.22 -6.07
C TYR A 72 6.13 -6.11 -7.08
N ASP A 73 5.19 -5.85 -8.00
CA ASP A 73 5.31 -4.80 -9.02
C ASP A 73 4.34 -3.64 -8.70
N PRO A 74 4.83 -2.45 -8.31
CA PRO A 74 4.01 -1.32 -7.87
C PRO A 74 3.39 -0.55 -9.07
N VAL A 75 2.62 -1.22 -9.89
CA VAL A 75 2.00 -0.72 -11.14
C VAL A 75 0.79 0.20 -10.94
N GLY A 76 0.38 0.44 -9.70
CA GLY A 76 -0.86 1.13 -9.33
C GLY A 76 -2.02 0.16 -9.06
N SER A 77 -3.01 0.63 -8.28
CA SER A 77 -4.12 -0.20 -7.82
C SER A 77 -4.94 -0.79 -8.97
N GLY A 78 -5.27 0.01 -9.99
CA GLY A 78 -6.02 -0.45 -11.17
C GLY A 78 -5.26 -1.51 -11.95
N GLY A 79 -3.97 -1.28 -12.24
CA GLY A 79 -3.11 -2.26 -12.90
C GLY A 79 -2.97 -3.56 -12.10
N GLY A 80 -2.90 -3.47 -10.77
CA GLY A 80 -2.89 -4.64 -9.87
C GLY A 80 -4.18 -5.43 -9.95
N ARG A 81 -5.34 -4.76 -9.86
CA ARG A 81 -6.65 -5.40 -9.98
C ARG A 81 -6.84 -6.08 -11.34
N GLU A 82 -6.44 -5.42 -12.43
CA GLU A 82 -6.48 -6.00 -13.78
C GLU A 82 -5.62 -7.27 -13.88
N GLN A 83 -4.37 -7.22 -13.42
CA GLN A 83 -3.46 -8.37 -13.46
C GLN A 83 -3.97 -9.52 -12.59
N PHE A 84 -4.49 -9.22 -11.39
CA PHE A 84 -5.10 -10.22 -10.52
C PHE A 84 -6.31 -10.89 -11.17
N ILE A 85 -7.26 -10.12 -11.73
CA ILE A 85 -8.45 -10.66 -12.41
C ILE A 85 -8.06 -11.52 -13.62
N ALA A 86 -7.03 -11.13 -14.37
CA ALA A 86 -6.51 -11.88 -15.52
C ALA A 86 -5.75 -13.15 -15.12
N GLY A 87 -5.44 -13.37 -13.85
CA GLY A 87 -4.63 -14.49 -13.35
C GLY A 87 -3.13 -14.34 -13.65
N GLY A 88 -2.67 -13.11 -13.86
CA GLY A 88 -1.27 -12.79 -14.10
C GLY A 88 -0.42 -12.70 -12.83
N THR A 89 -1.05 -12.62 -11.67
CA THR A 89 -0.39 -12.57 -10.35
C THR A 89 -1.06 -13.52 -9.37
N ASP A 90 -0.31 -13.96 -8.35
CA ASP A 90 -0.81 -14.85 -7.30
C ASP A 90 -1.57 -14.06 -6.22
N TYR A 91 -1.12 -12.83 -5.93
CA TYR A 91 -1.74 -11.89 -5.00
C TYR A 91 -1.65 -10.47 -5.55
N GLY A 92 -2.19 -9.49 -4.83
CA GLY A 92 -2.05 -8.10 -5.23
C GLY A 92 -2.51 -7.12 -4.18
N GLY A 93 -2.02 -5.88 -4.28
CA GLY A 93 -2.37 -4.77 -3.41
C GLY A 93 -3.25 -3.73 -4.09
N THR A 94 -4.22 -3.16 -3.37
CA THR A 94 -5.10 -2.10 -3.91
C THR A 94 -5.57 -1.14 -2.82
N ASP A 95 -5.55 0.18 -3.10
CA ASP A 95 -6.11 1.19 -2.19
C ASP A 95 -7.61 1.45 -2.47
N SER A 96 -8.16 0.82 -3.50
CA SER A 96 -9.59 0.86 -3.84
C SER A 96 -10.13 -0.56 -3.85
N ALA A 97 -11.16 -0.83 -3.07
CA ALA A 97 -11.81 -2.14 -3.05
C ALA A 97 -12.39 -2.52 -4.43
N PHE A 98 -12.49 -3.82 -4.71
CA PHE A 98 -13.20 -4.29 -5.88
C PHE A 98 -14.68 -3.92 -5.82
N GLU A 99 -15.19 -3.36 -6.90
CA GLU A 99 -16.60 -3.01 -7.06
C GLU A 99 -17.18 -3.50 -8.39
N GLY A 100 -18.50 -3.57 -8.47
CA GLY A 100 -19.23 -3.78 -9.71
C GLY A 100 -18.74 -4.95 -10.56
N SER A 101 -18.27 -4.66 -11.78
CA SER A 101 -17.79 -5.67 -12.72
C SER A 101 -16.43 -6.27 -12.33
N GLU A 102 -15.55 -5.50 -11.71
CA GLU A 102 -14.26 -5.98 -11.23
C GLU A 102 -14.42 -6.99 -10.09
N LEU A 103 -15.29 -6.70 -9.11
CA LEU A 103 -15.62 -7.65 -8.04
C LEU A 103 -16.13 -8.99 -8.60
N ASN A 104 -17.00 -8.93 -9.62
CA ASN A 104 -17.49 -10.15 -10.27
C ASN A 104 -16.37 -10.89 -11.03
N GLY A 105 -15.46 -10.15 -11.67
CA GLY A 105 -14.27 -10.69 -12.34
C GLY A 105 -13.33 -11.39 -11.37
N ALA A 106 -12.98 -10.74 -10.26
CA ALA A 106 -12.13 -11.28 -9.21
C ALA A 106 -12.71 -12.54 -8.56
N LYS A 107 -14.02 -12.52 -8.24
CA LYS A 107 -14.73 -13.73 -7.75
C LYS A 107 -14.68 -14.88 -8.74
N LYS A 108 -14.86 -14.58 -10.04
CA LYS A 108 -14.80 -15.61 -11.08
C LYS A 108 -13.39 -16.20 -11.22
N ARG A 109 -12.37 -15.36 -11.12
CA ARG A 109 -10.95 -15.79 -11.16
C ARG A 109 -10.65 -16.77 -10.04
N CYS A 110 -11.18 -16.54 -8.85
CA CYS A 110 -10.93 -17.37 -7.67
C CYS A 110 -11.73 -18.70 -7.61
N GLN A 111 -12.61 -18.98 -8.56
CA GLN A 111 -13.35 -20.25 -8.58
C GLN A 111 -12.43 -21.47 -8.85
N PRO A 112 -12.65 -22.63 -8.17
CA PRO A 112 -13.80 -22.96 -7.31
C PRO A 112 -13.73 -22.41 -5.88
N GLY A 113 -12.65 -21.75 -5.49
CA GLY A 113 -12.51 -21.06 -4.20
C GLY A 113 -13.24 -19.72 -4.15
N GLU A 114 -12.91 -18.92 -3.16
CA GLU A 114 -13.49 -17.59 -2.90
C GLU A 114 -12.43 -16.50 -3.02
N LEU A 115 -12.87 -15.28 -3.33
CA LEU A 115 -12.04 -14.08 -3.30
C LEU A 115 -11.76 -13.70 -1.84
N VAL A 116 -10.50 -13.43 -1.55
CA VAL A 116 -10.03 -12.77 -0.33
C VAL A 116 -9.66 -11.32 -0.69
N GLN A 117 -10.23 -10.36 0.03
CA GLN A 117 -9.84 -8.96 0.02
C GLN A 117 -9.86 -8.48 1.47
N ILE A 118 -8.70 -8.22 2.04
CA ILE A 118 -8.56 -7.86 3.45
C ILE A 118 -7.78 -6.55 3.61
N PRO A 119 -8.22 -5.64 4.49
CA PRO A 119 -7.48 -4.42 4.81
C PRO A 119 -6.23 -4.77 5.62
N VAL A 120 -5.08 -4.29 5.17
CA VAL A 120 -3.79 -4.63 5.79
C VAL A 120 -2.89 -3.42 6.02
N TYR A 121 -3.19 -2.30 5.37
CA TYR A 121 -2.35 -1.11 5.37
C TYR A 121 -3.23 0.13 5.47
N ILE A 122 -2.99 0.95 6.50
CA ILE A 122 -3.69 2.21 6.75
C ILE A 122 -2.65 3.31 6.74
N SER A 123 -2.78 4.27 5.82
CA SER A 123 -1.81 5.36 5.71
C SER A 123 -2.49 6.68 5.37
N ALA A 124 -1.90 7.78 5.84
CA ALA A 124 -2.30 9.12 5.45
C ALA A 124 -1.83 9.43 4.01
N ILE A 125 -2.67 10.09 3.24
CA ILE A 125 -2.28 10.72 1.97
C ILE A 125 -1.80 12.13 2.29
N ALA A 126 -0.52 12.39 2.06
CA ALA A 126 0.06 13.71 2.23
C ALA A 126 -0.19 14.59 0.99
N VAL A 127 -0.56 15.84 1.21
CA VAL A 127 -0.48 16.88 0.19
C VAL A 127 0.94 17.45 0.27
N VAL A 128 1.80 17.01 -0.63
CA VAL A 128 3.21 17.34 -0.67
C VAL A 128 3.49 18.53 -1.58
N TYR A 129 4.45 19.37 -1.21
CA TYR A 129 4.79 20.55 -2.02
C TYR A 129 6.29 20.88 -1.99
N ASN A 130 6.75 21.53 -3.04
CA ASN A 130 8.11 22.06 -3.15
C ASN A 130 8.06 23.60 -3.20
N LEU A 131 8.04 24.22 -2.03
CA LEU A 131 8.05 25.66 -1.81
C LEU A 131 8.89 25.97 -0.57
N PRO A 132 10.24 25.95 -0.68
CA PRO A 132 11.16 25.97 0.46
C PRO A 132 11.01 27.22 1.35
N GLU A 133 10.53 28.32 0.80
CA GLU A 133 10.29 29.59 1.51
C GLU A 133 9.05 29.57 2.41
N VAL A 134 8.13 28.58 2.24
CA VAL A 134 6.91 28.45 3.03
C VAL A 134 6.98 27.17 3.84
N GLN A 135 6.93 27.32 5.17
CA GLN A 135 6.83 26.21 6.11
C GLN A 135 5.44 26.19 6.75
N ASP A 136 5.04 25.03 7.25
CA ASP A 136 3.74 24.87 7.94
C ASP A 136 2.52 25.31 7.11
N LEU A 137 2.54 25.04 5.79
CA LEU A 137 1.43 25.35 4.88
C LEU A 137 0.13 24.69 5.37
N GLN A 138 -0.94 25.48 5.37
CA GLN A 138 -2.29 25.08 5.75
C GLN A 138 -3.20 25.21 4.54
N LEU A 139 -4.01 24.20 4.26
CA LEU A 139 -4.94 24.19 3.13
C LEU A 139 -6.31 23.67 3.55
N SER A 140 -7.35 24.45 3.28
CA SER A 140 -8.73 23.94 3.39
C SER A 140 -9.05 23.00 2.23
N PRO A 141 -10.05 22.11 2.37
CA PRO A 141 -10.47 21.22 1.28
C PRO A 141 -10.82 21.98 0.00
N GLU A 142 -11.48 23.13 0.12
CA GLU A 142 -11.82 23.99 -1.00
C GLU A 142 -10.59 24.58 -1.69
N THR A 143 -9.57 24.93 -0.92
CA THR A 143 -8.29 25.43 -1.46
C THR A 143 -7.54 24.31 -2.18
N VAL A 144 -7.45 23.12 -1.61
CA VAL A 144 -6.85 21.93 -2.27
C VAL A 144 -7.58 21.65 -3.58
N ALA A 145 -8.91 21.52 -3.52
CA ALA A 145 -9.74 21.26 -4.70
C ALA A 145 -9.55 22.35 -5.78
N GLY A 146 -9.48 23.61 -5.39
CA GLY A 146 -9.24 24.74 -6.31
C GLY A 146 -7.86 24.68 -6.99
N ILE A 147 -6.83 24.25 -6.28
CA ILE A 147 -5.47 24.04 -6.82
C ILE A 147 -5.48 22.90 -7.84
N PHE A 148 -6.00 21.73 -7.46
CA PHE A 148 -5.97 20.56 -8.31
C PHE A 148 -6.96 20.61 -9.48
N ASP A 149 -8.02 21.41 -9.39
CA ASP A 149 -8.89 21.76 -10.53
C ASP A 149 -8.37 22.96 -11.34
N GLN A 150 -7.13 23.44 -11.04
CA GLN A 150 -6.42 24.52 -11.73
C GLN A 150 -7.18 25.85 -11.78
N LYS A 151 -8.05 26.10 -10.80
CA LYS A 151 -8.72 27.38 -10.57
C LYS A 151 -7.84 28.33 -9.73
N ILE A 152 -7.05 27.78 -8.82
CA ILE A 152 -6.03 28.47 -8.04
C ILE A 152 -4.68 28.10 -8.66
N THR A 153 -4.00 29.09 -9.25
CA THR A 153 -2.80 28.88 -10.08
C THR A 153 -1.56 29.61 -9.59
N ASN A 154 -1.68 30.31 -8.46
CA ASN A 154 -0.57 31.06 -7.87
C ASN A 154 -0.54 30.87 -6.36
N TRP A 155 0.66 30.76 -5.78
CA TRP A 155 0.83 30.54 -4.34
C TRP A 155 0.37 31.70 -3.47
N ASN A 156 0.35 32.95 -3.98
CA ASN A 156 -0.19 34.09 -3.26
C ASN A 156 -1.69 34.34 -3.51
N ASP A 157 -2.42 33.34 -4.00
CA ASP A 157 -3.87 33.42 -4.17
C ASP A 157 -4.57 33.78 -2.85
N PRO A 158 -5.60 34.64 -2.86
CA PRO A 158 -6.35 35.03 -1.66
C PRO A 158 -6.92 33.82 -0.85
N ALA A 159 -7.26 32.70 -1.50
CA ALA A 159 -7.75 31.53 -0.80
C ALA A 159 -6.63 30.88 0.05
N ILE A 160 -5.43 30.73 -0.53
CA ILE A 160 -4.26 30.21 0.21
C ILE A 160 -3.86 31.19 1.32
N ALA A 161 -3.87 32.50 1.04
CA ALA A 161 -3.56 33.50 2.05
C ALA A 161 -4.57 33.53 3.21
N ALA A 162 -5.84 33.24 2.96
CA ALA A 162 -6.85 33.12 4.01
C ALA A 162 -6.62 31.94 4.94
N ASP A 163 -6.13 30.83 4.40
CA ASP A 163 -5.72 29.65 5.20
C ASP A 163 -4.40 29.89 5.96
N ASN A 164 -3.55 30.85 5.49
CA ASN A 164 -2.20 31.09 6.00
C ASN A 164 -1.96 32.60 6.30
N PRO A 165 -2.68 33.22 7.23
CA PRO A 165 -2.67 34.66 7.44
C PRO A 165 -1.31 35.25 7.88
N ASP A 166 -0.44 34.40 8.43
CA ASP A 166 0.88 34.80 8.94
C ASP A 166 2.03 34.40 7.98
N ALA A 167 1.74 33.75 6.86
CA ALA A 167 2.77 33.30 5.89
C ALA A 167 3.06 34.40 4.85
N ASP A 168 4.34 34.52 4.48
CA ASP A 168 4.77 35.33 3.33
C ASP A 168 4.74 34.46 2.06
N LEU A 169 3.58 34.46 1.39
CA LEU A 169 3.34 33.63 0.22
C LEU A 169 3.94 34.29 -1.04
N PRO A 170 4.79 33.58 -1.80
CA PRO A 170 5.45 34.13 -2.96
C PRO A 170 4.50 34.29 -4.15
N ASP A 171 4.75 35.33 -4.99
CA ASP A 171 4.15 35.43 -6.32
C ASP A 171 4.80 34.41 -7.27
N LYS A 172 4.36 33.17 -7.18
CA LYS A 172 4.90 32.01 -7.90
C LYS A 172 3.76 31.15 -8.43
N ALA A 173 3.87 30.68 -9.67
CA ALA A 173 2.89 29.77 -10.26
C ALA A 173 2.88 28.42 -9.53
N ILE A 174 1.69 27.83 -9.40
CA ILE A 174 1.49 26.47 -8.91
C ILE A 174 1.49 25.50 -10.08
N THR A 175 2.21 24.40 -9.96
CA THR A 175 2.11 23.27 -10.87
C THR A 175 1.60 22.05 -10.10
N PRO A 176 0.32 21.68 -10.23
CA PRO A 176 -0.19 20.45 -9.61
C PRO A 176 0.35 19.22 -10.34
N VAL A 177 0.75 18.21 -9.57
CA VAL A 177 1.25 16.92 -10.05
C VAL A 177 0.22 15.87 -9.66
N ASN A 178 -0.29 15.12 -10.67
CA ASN A 178 -1.25 14.04 -10.48
C ASN A 178 -0.70 12.70 -10.98
N ARG A 179 -1.38 11.63 -10.65
CA ARG A 179 -1.08 10.28 -11.15
C ARG A 179 -1.47 10.14 -12.63
N SER A 180 -0.64 9.43 -13.38
CA SER A 180 -0.88 9.10 -14.81
C SER A 180 -1.42 7.69 -15.02
N ASP A 181 -1.37 6.86 -13.99
CA ASP A 181 -1.87 5.49 -13.92
C ASP A 181 -3.21 5.44 -13.16
N ASP A 182 -3.93 4.34 -13.27
CA ASP A 182 -5.14 4.08 -12.50
C ASP A 182 -4.77 3.78 -11.04
N SER A 183 -4.96 4.79 -10.19
CA SER A 183 -4.38 4.87 -8.85
C SER A 183 -5.45 4.90 -7.76
N GLY A 184 -5.40 3.94 -6.85
CA GLY A 184 -6.26 3.97 -5.67
C GLY A 184 -5.97 5.15 -4.74
N THR A 185 -4.73 5.67 -4.71
CA THR A 185 -4.43 6.93 -4.03
C THR A 185 -5.19 8.09 -4.66
N THR A 186 -5.30 8.13 -6.01
CA THR A 186 -6.14 9.10 -6.73
C THR A 186 -7.62 8.94 -6.37
N ALA A 187 -8.14 7.72 -6.33
CA ALA A 187 -9.52 7.48 -5.94
C ALA A 187 -9.83 8.02 -4.54
N ASN A 188 -8.99 7.72 -3.56
CA ASN A 188 -9.14 8.22 -2.19
C ASN A 188 -9.01 9.76 -2.10
N PHE A 189 -8.09 10.35 -2.87
CA PHE A 189 -7.90 11.80 -2.92
C PHE A 189 -9.09 12.52 -3.56
N THR A 190 -9.60 12.01 -4.68
CA THR A 190 -10.76 12.57 -5.38
C THR A 190 -12.05 12.36 -4.59
N ASP A 191 -12.22 11.21 -3.92
CA ASP A 191 -13.33 10.94 -3.00
C ASP A 191 -13.35 11.93 -1.83
N TRP A 192 -12.18 12.18 -1.22
CA TRP A 192 -12.08 13.17 -0.16
C TRP A 192 -12.48 14.58 -0.65
N MET A 193 -12.03 15.01 -1.83
CA MET A 193 -12.41 16.32 -2.39
C MET A 193 -13.89 16.38 -2.76
N GLU A 194 -14.45 15.31 -3.32
CA GLU A 194 -15.88 15.23 -3.67
C GLU A 194 -16.76 15.40 -2.42
N GLN A 195 -16.41 14.73 -1.32
CA GLN A 195 -17.21 14.77 -0.10
C GLN A 195 -17.01 16.06 0.72
N THR A 196 -15.81 16.62 0.75
CA THR A 196 -15.48 17.78 1.62
C THR A 196 -15.56 19.12 0.92
N ALA A 197 -15.39 19.17 -0.40
CA ALA A 197 -15.38 20.41 -1.20
C ALA A 197 -16.27 20.31 -2.46
N PRO A 198 -17.53 19.85 -2.39
CA PRO A 198 -18.37 19.53 -3.57
C PRO A 198 -18.67 20.74 -4.48
N ASN A 199 -18.49 21.95 -3.99
CA ASN A 199 -18.68 23.17 -4.79
C ASN A 199 -17.40 23.60 -5.53
N ALA A 200 -16.23 23.17 -5.04
CA ALA A 200 -14.92 23.45 -5.65
C ALA A 200 -14.48 22.30 -6.57
N TRP A 201 -14.75 21.04 -6.15
CA TRP A 201 -14.49 19.82 -6.90
C TRP A 201 -15.80 19.23 -7.40
N THR A 202 -15.98 19.15 -8.72
CA THR A 202 -17.25 18.69 -9.36
C THR A 202 -17.07 17.40 -10.15
N HIS A 203 -15.92 16.76 -10.02
CA HIS A 203 -15.61 15.47 -10.63
C HIS A 203 -15.94 14.35 -9.67
N PRO A 204 -16.48 13.22 -10.12
CA PRO A 204 -16.69 12.06 -9.27
C PRO A 204 -15.35 11.47 -8.79
N ALA A 205 -15.40 10.72 -7.69
CA ALA A 205 -14.28 9.90 -7.26
C ALA A 205 -13.95 8.85 -8.33
N ASP A 206 -12.67 8.73 -8.70
CA ASP A 206 -12.20 7.81 -9.73
C ASP A 206 -10.70 7.53 -9.54
N ASP A 207 -10.24 6.34 -9.94
CA ASP A 207 -8.82 5.98 -9.98
C ASP A 207 -8.07 6.76 -11.07
N THR A 208 -8.77 7.18 -12.12
CA THR A 208 -8.22 7.94 -13.25
C THR A 208 -8.34 9.44 -12.99
N TRP A 209 -7.27 10.17 -13.15
CA TRP A 209 -7.27 11.63 -12.93
C TRP A 209 -8.15 12.37 -13.95
N PRO A 210 -9.16 13.16 -13.51
CA PRO A 210 -10.14 13.73 -14.42
C PRO A 210 -9.73 15.08 -15.05
N VAL A 211 -8.78 15.79 -14.45
CA VAL A 211 -8.45 17.19 -14.86
C VAL A 211 -7.30 17.20 -15.85
N LYS A 212 -7.45 17.97 -16.92
CA LYS A 212 -6.40 18.13 -17.93
C LYS A 212 -5.44 19.26 -17.56
N GLY A 213 -4.16 19.06 -17.79
CA GLY A 213 -3.08 19.99 -17.48
C GLY A 213 -2.39 19.64 -16.18
N GLY A 214 -1.46 20.50 -15.71
CA GLY A 214 -0.53 20.13 -14.66
C GLY A 214 0.54 19.17 -15.17
N GLU A 215 1.16 18.44 -14.26
CA GLU A 215 2.14 17.39 -14.55
C GLU A 215 1.56 16.04 -14.15
N ALA A 216 1.79 15.01 -14.96
CA ALA A 216 1.32 13.66 -14.69
C ALA A 216 2.50 12.70 -14.50
N ALA A 217 2.51 11.93 -13.41
CA ALA A 217 3.58 11.04 -13.04
C ALA A 217 3.07 9.64 -12.67
N ASN A 218 3.84 8.62 -13.01
CA ASN A 218 3.46 7.23 -12.74
C ASN A 218 3.91 6.80 -11.35
N GLY A 219 3.00 6.18 -10.62
CA GLY A 219 3.26 5.67 -9.27
C GLY A 219 3.47 6.75 -8.20
N THR A 220 3.57 6.34 -6.95
CA THR A 220 3.84 7.24 -5.82
C THR A 220 5.22 7.88 -5.93
N SER A 221 6.25 7.09 -6.20
CA SER A 221 7.63 7.56 -6.38
C SER A 221 7.77 8.57 -7.51
N GLY A 222 7.06 8.37 -8.62
CA GLY A 222 7.04 9.31 -9.75
C GLY A 222 6.45 10.67 -9.37
N VAL A 223 5.35 10.70 -8.61
CA VAL A 223 4.77 11.97 -8.09
C VAL A 223 5.76 12.67 -7.17
N ILE A 224 6.36 11.95 -6.24
CA ILE A 224 7.36 12.51 -5.31
C ILE A 224 8.56 13.10 -6.06
N ASP A 225 9.07 12.41 -7.07
CA ASP A 225 10.19 12.90 -7.88
C ASP A 225 9.81 14.14 -8.71
N ALA A 226 8.61 14.15 -9.29
CA ALA A 226 8.12 15.32 -10.03
C ALA A 226 7.96 16.53 -9.10
N VAL A 227 7.38 16.36 -7.91
CA VAL A 227 7.25 17.45 -6.92
C VAL A 227 8.62 17.90 -6.44
N ARG A 228 9.56 17.01 -6.13
CA ARG A 228 10.91 17.34 -5.64
C ARG A 228 11.73 18.13 -6.66
N ASN A 229 11.61 17.80 -7.93
CA ASN A 229 12.37 18.42 -8.99
C ASN A 229 11.73 19.68 -9.57
N GLY A 230 10.43 19.93 -9.31
CA GLY A 230 9.70 21.12 -9.78
C GLY A 230 9.78 22.28 -8.78
N ASP A 231 9.78 23.52 -9.26
CA ASP A 231 9.72 24.72 -8.44
C ASP A 231 8.27 25.21 -8.32
N GLY A 232 7.74 25.29 -7.11
CA GLY A 232 6.34 25.65 -6.87
C GLY A 232 5.34 24.54 -7.21
N THR A 233 5.78 23.30 -7.24
CA THR A 233 4.93 22.12 -7.47
C THR A 233 4.20 21.68 -6.20
N ILE A 234 3.06 21.02 -6.39
CA ILE A 234 2.24 20.41 -5.34
C ILE A 234 1.68 19.10 -5.88
N GLY A 235 1.65 18.04 -5.05
CA GLY A 235 1.13 16.73 -5.41
C GLY A 235 0.46 16.03 -4.23
N TYR A 236 0.03 14.81 -4.43
CA TYR A 236 -0.51 13.94 -3.38
C TYR A 236 0.14 12.57 -3.47
N ALA A 237 0.48 12.02 -2.32
CA ALA A 237 1.21 10.75 -2.23
C ALA A 237 1.00 10.10 -0.86
N ASP A 238 1.32 8.82 -0.74
CA ASP A 238 1.47 8.18 0.56
C ASP A 238 2.51 8.96 1.40
N GLU A 239 2.17 9.25 2.65
CA GLU A 239 2.98 10.10 3.54
C GLU A 239 4.38 9.54 3.76
N SER A 240 4.52 8.22 3.79
CA SER A 240 5.81 7.54 3.96
C SER A 240 6.88 7.94 2.95
N GLN A 241 6.47 8.35 1.75
CA GLN A 241 7.38 8.69 0.66
C GLN A 241 7.63 10.21 0.54
N ALA A 242 7.01 11.04 1.38
CA ALA A 242 7.17 12.50 1.33
C ALA A 242 8.62 12.98 1.50
N GLY A 243 9.38 12.28 2.35
CA GLY A 243 10.81 12.58 2.57
C GLY A 243 11.04 13.99 3.10
N ASP A 244 11.79 14.80 2.36
CA ASP A 244 12.16 16.17 2.70
C ASP A 244 11.26 17.25 2.08
N LEU A 245 10.19 16.84 1.39
CA LEU A 245 9.20 17.77 0.84
C LEU A 245 8.39 18.44 1.94
N GLY A 246 7.85 19.62 1.66
CA GLY A 246 6.83 20.23 2.51
C GLY A 246 5.56 19.37 2.49
N VAL A 247 4.94 19.22 3.66
CA VAL A 247 3.67 18.51 3.83
C VAL A 247 2.64 19.49 4.38
N ALA A 248 1.56 19.70 3.66
CA ALA A 248 0.52 20.62 4.08
C ALA A 248 -0.38 20.01 5.17
N LYS A 249 -0.80 20.83 6.13
CA LYS A 249 -1.88 20.48 7.05
C LYS A 249 -3.21 20.73 6.35
N ILE A 250 -4.14 19.78 6.45
CA ILE A 250 -5.49 19.95 5.91
C ILE A 250 -6.46 20.40 7.00
N LYS A 251 -7.48 21.16 6.61
CA LYS A 251 -8.49 21.63 7.56
C LYS A 251 -9.50 20.51 7.86
N VAL A 252 -9.67 20.23 9.16
CA VAL A 252 -10.65 19.28 9.71
C VAL A 252 -11.48 20.03 10.74
N GLY A 253 -12.77 20.22 10.49
CA GLY A 253 -13.59 21.11 11.30
C GLY A 253 -13.02 22.53 11.34
N ASP A 254 -12.65 23.02 12.52
CA ASP A 254 -12.09 24.37 12.71
C ASP A 254 -10.55 24.37 12.88
N THR A 255 -9.88 23.22 12.74
CA THR A 255 -8.43 23.07 12.96
C THR A 255 -7.71 22.58 11.70
N TYR A 256 -6.39 22.84 11.61
CA TYR A 256 -5.53 22.26 10.58
C TYR A 256 -4.72 21.10 11.17
N VAL A 257 -4.88 19.92 10.58
CA VAL A 257 -4.31 18.65 11.06
C VAL A 257 -3.23 18.19 10.08
N ALA A 258 -2.06 17.85 10.61
CA ALA A 258 -1.02 17.20 9.82
C ALA A 258 -1.34 15.70 9.61
N PRO A 259 -0.90 15.09 8.52
CA PRO A 259 -0.98 13.63 8.37
C PRO A 259 -0.22 12.93 9.51
N SER A 260 -0.78 11.84 10.01
CA SER A 260 -0.14 10.97 11.00
C SER A 260 -0.80 9.60 10.99
N SER A 261 -0.07 8.57 11.45
CA SER A 261 -0.60 7.22 11.60
C SER A 261 -1.75 7.17 12.62
N GLU A 262 -1.65 7.93 13.72
CA GLU A 262 -2.71 8.02 14.73
C GLU A 262 -3.98 8.65 14.15
N GLY A 263 -3.84 9.75 13.39
CA GLY A 263 -4.98 10.42 12.74
C GLY A 263 -5.62 9.55 11.67
N ALA A 264 -4.83 8.79 10.92
CA ALA A 264 -5.31 7.82 9.94
C ALA A 264 -6.09 6.66 10.61
N SER A 265 -5.56 6.09 11.69
CA SER A 265 -6.25 5.06 12.45
C SER A 265 -7.57 5.57 13.03
N ALA A 266 -7.55 6.77 13.62
CA ALA A 266 -8.74 7.36 14.25
C ALA A 266 -9.91 7.52 13.27
N VAL A 267 -9.65 7.97 12.03
CA VAL A 267 -10.74 8.10 11.04
C VAL A 267 -11.24 6.75 10.54
N VAL A 268 -10.38 5.72 10.47
CA VAL A 268 -10.82 4.37 10.10
C VAL A 268 -11.72 3.77 11.17
N ASP A 269 -11.42 3.99 12.46
CA ASP A 269 -12.27 3.57 13.59
C ASP A 269 -13.65 4.27 13.58
N GLU A 270 -13.75 5.48 13.02
CA GLU A 270 -15.01 6.23 12.83
C GLU A 270 -15.76 5.83 11.55
N SER A 271 -15.14 5.02 10.69
CA SER A 271 -15.63 4.67 9.35
C SER A 271 -16.50 3.43 9.37
N LYS A 272 -17.29 3.28 8.32
CA LYS A 272 -18.19 2.13 8.19
C LYS A 272 -17.51 1.03 7.38
N GLU A 273 -17.40 -0.15 8.00
CA GLU A 273 -17.03 -1.36 7.29
C GLU A 273 -18.17 -1.89 6.41
N ASP A 274 -17.84 -2.35 5.20
CA ASP A 274 -18.74 -3.06 4.30
C ASP A 274 -18.17 -4.44 3.96
N THR A 275 -18.95 -5.48 4.29
CA THR A 275 -18.67 -6.89 3.99
C THR A 275 -19.63 -7.50 2.98
N SER A 276 -20.44 -6.67 2.32
CA SER A 276 -21.43 -7.11 1.33
C SER A 276 -20.81 -7.76 0.09
N GLY A 277 -19.52 -7.50 -0.14
CA GLY A 277 -18.75 -8.04 -1.26
C GLY A 277 -18.57 -9.56 -1.22
N GLY A 278 -18.64 -10.24 -0.08
CA GLY A 278 -18.45 -11.68 0.09
C GLY A 278 -17.97 -12.05 1.49
N GLN A 279 -17.87 -13.34 1.78
CA GLN A 279 -17.49 -13.82 3.12
C GLN A 279 -16.10 -13.28 3.57
N TYR A 280 -15.16 -13.17 2.63
CA TYR A 280 -13.78 -12.74 2.87
C TYR A 280 -13.43 -11.45 2.12
N VAL A 281 -14.45 -10.63 1.80
CA VAL A 281 -14.29 -9.36 1.08
C VAL A 281 -14.69 -8.23 2.02
N PHE A 282 -13.70 -7.50 2.46
CA PHE A 282 -13.85 -6.36 3.38
C PHE A 282 -13.55 -5.06 2.62
N SER A 283 -14.29 -4.00 2.91
CA SER A 283 -14.02 -2.65 2.44
C SER A 283 -14.48 -1.62 3.47
N TYR A 284 -14.06 -0.38 3.32
CA TYR A 284 -14.42 0.72 4.22
C TYR A 284 -15.02 1.88 3.44
N ASP A 285 -16.13 2.40 3.95
CA ASP A 285 -16.70 3.71 3.58
C ASP A 285 -16.14 4.74 4.57
N ILE A 286 -15.09 5.43 4.14
CA ILE A 286 -14.30 6.31 5.02
C ILE A 286 -15.09 7.57 5.37
N ASN A 287 -15.10 7.93 6.65
CA ASN A 287 -15.73 9.16 7.13
C ASN A 287 -14.90 10.40 6.75
N ARG A 288 -14.96 10.79 5.47
CA ARG A 288 -14.22 11.95 4.92
C ARG A 288 -14.64 13.28 5.55
N THR A 289 -15.84 13.35 6.11
CA THR A 289 -16.44 14.59 6.63
C THR A 289 -16.35 14.75 8.15
N THR A 290 -15.52 13.94 8.81
CA THR A 290 -15.27 14.08 10.25
C THR A 290 -14.79 15.50 10.58
N THR A 291 -15.18 15.99 11.75
CA THR A 291 -14.72 17.26 12.31
C THR A 291 -13.84 17.07 13.55
N SER A 292 -13.48 15.83 13.86
CA SER A 292 -12.60 15.47 14.96
C SER A 292 -11.18 15.98 14.71
N PRO A 293 -10.59 16.78 15.58
CA PRO A 293 -9.22 17.28 15.40
C PRO A 293 -8.16 16.19 15.57
N ASP A 294 -8.53 15.03 16.07
CA ASP A 294 -7.65 13.87 16.26
C ASP A 294 -7.66 12.93 15.04
N SER A 295 -8.56 13.18 14.05
CA SER A 295 -8.74 12.36 12.86
C SER A 295 -8.18 13.05 11.63
N TYR A 296 -7.53 12.28 10.72
CA TYR A 296 -7.02 12.75 9.44
C TYR A 296 -7.79 12.07 8.29
N PRO A 297 -8.82 12.73 7.72
CA PRO A 297 -9.75 12.08 6.79
C PRO A 297 -9.22 11.85 5.37
N LEU A 298 -8.08 12.44 5.01
CA LEU A 298 -7.40 12.16 3.75
C LEU A 298 -6.46 10.96 3.94
N VAL A 299 -7.08 9.78 4.03
CA VAL A 299 -6.46 8.50 4.34
C VAL A 299 -6.75 7.50 3.22
N LEU A 300 -5.89 6.53 3.04
CA LEU A 300 -6.19 5.30 2.31
C LEU A 300 -6.22 4.11 3.27
N VAL A 301 -7.12 3.18 2.99
CA VAL A 301 -7.09 1.80 3.50
C VAL A 301 -6.72 0.94 2.31
N SER A 302 -5.62 0.23 2.42
CA SER A 302 -5.11 -0.59 1.34
C SER A 302 -5.32 -2.07 1.68
N TYR A 303 -5.68 -2.83 0.67
CA TYR A 303 -6.13 -4.22 0.79
C TYR A 303 -5.16 -5.15 0.08
N GLU A 304 -5.01 -6.36 0.63
CA GLU A 304 -4.46 -7.48 -0.12
C GLU A 304 -5.57 -8.29 -0.76
N MET A 305 -5.30 -8.69 -2.01
CA MET A 305 -6.17 -9.51 -2.85
C MET A 305 -5.54 -10.90 -3.03
N ALA A 306 -6.32 -11.95 -2.77
CA ALA A 306 -5.90 -13.33 -2.94
C ALA A 306 -7.09 -14.24 -3.25
N CYS A 307 -6.84 -15.51 -3.51
CA CYS A 307 -7.88 -16.52 -3.61
C CYS A 307 -7.73 -17.54 -2.47
N THR A 308 -8.83 -18.16 -2.06
CA THR A 308 -8.75 -19.27 -1.08
C THR A 308 -8.21 -20.56 -1.68
N THR A 309 -8.15 -20.69 -3.02
CA THR A 309 -7.67 -21.89 -3.70
C THR A 309 -6.80 -21.51 -4.89
N TYR A 310 -5.69 -22.20 -5.02
CA TYR A 310 -4.70 -22.06 -6.10
C TYR A 310 -4.55 -23.36 -6.87
N ASP A 311 -4.27 -23.29 -8.18
CA ASP A 311 -3.97 -24.46 -9.01
C ASP A 311 -2.65 -25.13 -8.59
N ASP A 312 -1.67 -24.32 -8.19
CA ASP A 312 -0.44 -24.77 -7.54
C ASP A 312 -0.54 -24.59 -6.02
N ALA A 313 -0.56 -25.71 -5.31
CA ALA A 313 -0.66 -25.71 -3.86
C ALA A 313 0.53 -25.01 -3.17
N ALA A 314 1.74 -25.06 -3.77
CA ALA A 314 2.90 -24.39 -3.20
C ALA A 314 2.73 -22.87 -3.25
N SER A 315 2.20 -22.32 -4.34
CA SER A 315 1.85 -20.89 -4.42
C SER A 315 0.81 -20.49 -3.36
N GLY A 316 -0.22 -21.33 -3.16
CA GLY A 316 -1.23 -21.10 -2.11
C GLY A 316 -0.62 -21.07 -0.70
N GLU A 317 0.29 -22.01 -0.39
CA GLU A 317 0.99 -22.03 0.90
C GLU A 317 1.87 -20.79 1.13
N ILE A 318 2.55 -20.30 0.08
CA ILE A 318 3.38 -19.08 0.17
C ILE A 318 2.50 -17.84 0.34
N VAL A 319 1.40 -17.69 -0.42
CA VAL A 319 0.46 -16.58 -0.27
C VAL A 319 -0.14 -16.56 1.13
N LYS A 320 -0.56 -17.71 1.64
CA LYS A 320 -1.05 -17.84 3.03
C LYS A 320 -0.01 -17.41 4.06
N ALA A 321 1.23 -17.83 3.90
CA ALA A 321 2.31 -17.46 4.80
C ALA A 321 2.60 -15.96 4.75
N LEU A 322 2.63 -15.38 3.55
CA LEU A 322 2.80 -13.93 3.35
C LEU A 322 1.68 -13.15 4.04
N LEU A 323 0.41 -13.46 3.75
CA LEU A 323 -0.73 -12.76 4.34
C LEU A 323 -0.81 -12.99 5.86
N SER A 324 -0.46 -14.17 6.36
CA SER A 324 -0.37 -14.42 7.81
C SER A 324 0.69 -13.54 8.47
N TYR A 325 1.84 -13.35 7.83
CA TYR A 325 2.89 -12.47 8.32
C TYR A 325 2.43 -11.00 8.25
N ILE A 326 1.86 -10.56 7.12
CA ILE A 326 1.36 -9.19 6.93
C ILE A 326 0.40 -8.79 8.06
N ILE A 327 -0.57 -9.64 8.41
CA ILE A 327 -1.55 -9.31 9.46
C ILE A 327 -1.03 -9.55 10.88
N SER A 328 0.12 -10.19 11.06
CA SER A 328 0.72 -10.42 12.38
C SER A 328 1.18 -9.12 13.03
N PRO A 329 1.30 -9.04 14.38
CA PRO A 329 1.92 -7.89 15.03
C PRO A 329 3.30 -7.56 14.47
N GLU A 330 4.13 -8.57 14.21
CA GLU A 330 5.48 -8.39 13.67
C GLU A 330 5.47 -7.79 12.25
N GLY A 331 4.59 -8.29 11.37
CA GLY A 331 4.44 -7.75 10.01
C GLY A 331 3.89 -6.32 10.02
N GLN A 332 2.95 -6.02 10.92
CA GLN A 332 2.42 -4.66 11.08
C GLN A 332 3.48 -3.70 11.65
N ASP A 333 4.28 -4.13 12.62
CA ASP A 333 5.39 -3.34 13.17
C ASP A 333 6.49 -3.11 12.11
N ALA A 334 6.75 -4.08 11.25
CA ALA A 334 7.68 -3.95 10.13
C ALA A 334 7.20 -2.89 9.12
N ALA A 335 5.92 -2.92 8.74
CA ALA A 335 5.33 -1.91 7.86
C ALA A 335 5.35 -0.52 8.53
N ALA A 336 4.90 -0.41 9.78
CA ALA A 336 4.91 0.85 10.52
C ALA A 336 6.32 1.47 10.59
N SER A 337 7.34 0.64 10.82
CA SER A 337 8.73 1.09 10.90
C SER A 337 9.31 1.55 9.55
N ASN A 338 8.86 0.93 8.45
CA ASN A 338 9.40 1.19 7.10
C ASN A 338 8.59 2.25 6.34
N SER A 339 7.30 2.34 6.60
CA SER A 339 6.37 3.20 5.87
C SER A 339 5.51 4.11 6.74
N GLY A 340 5.70 4.14 8.07
CA GLY A 340 4.91 5.01 8.95
C GLY A 340 3.41 4.68 8.97
N SER A 341 2.98 3.54 8.43
CA SER A 341 1.57 3.13 8.43
C SER A 341 1.02 2.90 9.84
N ALA A 342 -0.27 3.09 10.00
CA ALA A 342 -0.95 2.70 11.22
C ALA A 342 -1.15 1.17 11.24
N PRO A 343 -0.71 0.47 12.31
CA PRO A 343 -1.01 -0.94 12.46
C PRO A 343 -2.52 -1.19 12.54
N ILE A 344 -2.98 -2.28 11.94
CA ILE A 344 -4.38 -2.72 12.10
C ILE A 344 -4.64 -3.10 13.56
N SER A 345 -5.86 -2.81 14.04
CA SER A 345 -6.25 -3.15 15.41
C SER A 345 -6.31 -4.67 15.64
N ASP A 346 -6.17 -5.11 16.90
CA ASP A 346 -6.34 -6.52 17.26
C ASP A 346 -7.74 -7.04 16.88
N GLN A 347 -8.76 -6.19 17.01
CA GLN A 347 -10.13 -6.53 16.62
C GLN A 347 -10.22 -6.79 15.12
N LEU A 348 -9.66 -5.92 14.29
CA LEU A 348 -9.65 -6.10 12.83
C LEU A 348 -8.85 -7.36 12.44
N ARG A 349 -7.70 -7.58 13.09
CA ARG A 349 -6.89 -8.80 12.87
C ARG A 349 -7.68 -10.07 13.14
N GLU A 350 -8.36 -10.16 14.30
CA GLU A 350 -9.22 -11.30 14.63
C GLU A 350 -10.36 -11.50 13.62
N GLN A 351 -10.87 -10.41 13.06
CA GLN A 351 -11.96 -10.44 12.09
C GLN A 351 -11.52 -10.94 10.71
N ILE A 352 -10.33 -10.56 10.25
CA ILE A 352 -9.80 -10.95 8.93
C ILE A 352 -9.02 -12.28 8.96
N GLN A 353 -8.56 -12.75 10.13
CA GLN A 353 -7.82 -14.01 10.27
C GLN A 353 -8.51 -15.21 9.59
N PRO A 354 -9.86 -15.40 9.70
CA PRO A 354 -10.52 -16.52 9.00
C PRO A 354 -10.38 -16.47 7.48
N ALA A 355 -10.21 -15.28 6.88
CA ALA A 355 -9.99 -15.15 5.43
C ALA A 355 -8.60 -15.67 5.04
N VAL A 356 -7.59 -15.37 5.84
CA VAL A 356 -6.22 -15.87 5.64
C VAL A 356 -6.15 -17.38 5.90
N ASP A 357 -6.81 -17.87 6.95
CA ASP A 357 -6.85 -19.30 7.28
C ASP A 357 -7.50 -20.15 6.17
N ALA A 358 -8.43 -19.56 5.41
CA ALA A 358 -9.13 -20.22 4.31
C ALA A 358 -8.27 -20.43 3.04
N ILE A 359 -7.10 -19.80 2.94
CA ILE A 359 -6.18 -19.95 1.81
C ILE A 359 -5.46 -21.31 1.94
N GLY A 360 -5.41 -22.11 0.83
CA GLY A 360 -4.70 -23.39 0.82
C GLY A 360 -5.01 -24.27 -0.37
#